data_9d9259e58b1e35ecbc85b3926de09839
#
_entry.id   9d9259e58b1e35ecbc85b3926de09839
#
_cell.length_a   1.000
_cell.length_b   1.000
_cell.length_c   1.000
_cell.angle_alpha   90.00
_cell.angle_beta   90.00
_cell.angle_gamma   90.00
#
_symmetry.space_group_name_H-M   'P 1'
#
loop_
_entity.id
_entity.type
_entity.pdbx_description
1 polymer ?
#
loop_
_entity_poly.entity_id
_entity_poly.type
_entity_poly.pdbx_seq_one_letter_code
_entity_poly.pdbx_strand_id
1 'polypeptide(L)'
;MTQLRFALAQIDTCVGALDANAAKVLDYSRKAAAGNAQVVVFPEMTLTGYPIEDLALRRTFRKAAWDKANWLATELEADGLGDLYVAVGTVGTDHASDKPRNRMVVLHDGMVWAGYD
;
A
#
# COMPACT_ATOMS: atom_id res chain seq x y z
N MET A 1 -30.49 1.07 4.71
CA MET A 1 -29.34 1.37 5.56
C MET A 1 -28.06 0.95 4.87
N THR A 2 -27.08 1.83 4.86
CA THR A 2 -25.81 1.57 4.21
C THR A 2 -24.83 0.96 5.21
N GLN A 3 -24.16 -0.11 4.84
CA GLN A 3 -23.10 -0.72 5.64
C GLN A 3 -21.78 -0.56 4.91
N LEU A 4 -20.73 -0.27 5.67
CA LEU A 4 -19.37 -0.23 5.17
C LEU A 4 -18.59 -1.38 5.81
N ARG A 5 -18.08 -2.28 4.96
CA ARG A 5 -17.34 -3.45 5.42
C ARG A 5 -15.84 -3.24 5.21
N PHE A 6 -15.11 -3.31 6.31
CA PHE A 6 -13.65 -3.23 6.32
C PHE A 6 -13.06 -4.62 6.45
N ALA A 7 -12.00 -4.88 5.71
CA ALA A 7 -11.14 -6.03 5.93
C ALA A 7 -9.82 -5.53 6.53
N LEU A 8 -9.45 -6.09 7.68
CA LEU A 8 -8.18 -5.77 8.34
C LEU A 8 -7.20 -6.89 8.01
N ALA A 9 -6.29 -6.62 7.09
CA ALA A 9 -5.31 -7.61 6.64
C ALA A 9 -4.08 -7.57 7.54
N GLN A 10 -4.01 -8.52 8.47
CA GLN A 10 -2.85 -8.63 9.37
C GLN A 10 -1.86 -9.61 8.74
N ILE A 11 -0.89 -9.07 8.03
CA ILE A 11 0.09 -9.86 7.30
C ILE A 11 1.51 -9.42 7.66
N ASP A 12 2.45 -10.33 7.48
CA ASP A 12 3.87 -10.04 7.56
C ASP A 12 4.44 -9.85 6.17
N THR A 13 5.31 -8.87 6.03
CA THR A 13 6.02 -8.62 4.79
C THR A 13 7.53 -8.57 5.04
N CYS A 14 8.29 -8.64 3.96
CA CYS A 14 9.74 -8.77 4.03
C CYS A 14 10.40 -7.42 3.75
N VAL A 15 11.34 -7.01 4.59
CA VAL A 15 12.04 -5.72 4.44
C VAL A 15 12.73 -5.66 3.07
N GLY A 16 12.45 -4.60 2.32
CA GLY A 16 13.05 -4.34 1.02
C GLY A 16 12.49 -5.16 -0.13
N ALA A 17 11.64 -6.15 0.12
CA ALA A 17 11.08 -7.03 -0.92
C ALA A 17 9.81 -6.41 -1.51
N LEU A 18 9.94 -5.28 -2.20
CA LEU A 18 8.79 -4.51 -2.71
C LEU A 18 7.88 -5.34 -3.60
N ASP A 19 8.45 -6.14 -4.52
CA ASP A 19 7.65 -6.95 -5.44
C ASP A 19 6.85 -8.01 -4.71
N ALA A 20 7.48 -8.74 -3.80
CA ALA A 20 6.81 -9.79 -3.02
C ALA A 20 5.76 -9.19 -2.08
N ASN A 21 6.06 -8.05 -1.47
CA ASN A 21 5.13 -7.38 -0.58
C ASN A 21 3.91 -6.85 -1.35
N ALA A 22 4.12 -6.27 -2.52
CA ALA A 22 3.04 -5.80 -3.39
C ALA A 22 2.15 -6.98 -3.85
N ALA A 23 2.76 -8.12 -4.17
CA ALA A 23 2.02 -9.32 -4.55
C ALA A 23 1.11 -9.80 -3.41
N LYS A 24 1.57 -9.72 -2.17
CA LYS A 24 0.74 -10.04 -0.99
C LYS A 24 -0.43 -9.08 -0.85
N VAL A 25 -0.19 -7.79 -1.03
CA VAL A 25 -1.25 -6.78 -0.97
C VAL A 25 -2.32 -7.09 -2.01
N LEU A 26 -1.92 -7.41 -3.23
CA LEU A 26 -2.84 -7.76 -4.31
C LEU A 26 -3.65 -9.01 -3.97
N ASP A 27 -3.00 -10.07 -3.48
CA ASP A 27 -3.66 -11.33 -3.12
C ASP A 27 -4.68 -11.15 -1.99
N TYR A 28 -4.31 -10.47 -0.92
CA TYR A 28 -5.23 -10.23 0.20
C TYR A 28 -6.34 -9.25 -0.16
N SER A 29 -6.09 -8.32 -1.08
CA SER A 29 -7.15 -7.46 -1.63
C SER A 29 -8.19 -8.25 -2.41
N ARG A 30 -7.76 -9.24 -3.18
CA ARG A 30 -8.68 -10.17 -3.86
C ARG A 30 -9.55 -10.92 -2.85
N LYS A 31 -8.94 -11.42 -1.78
CA LYS A 31 -9.66 -12.15 -0.72
C LYS A 31 -10.67 -11.24 -0.03
N ALA A 32 -10.30 -10.00 0.25
CA ALA A 32 -11.19 -9.03 0.87
C ALA A 32 -12.38 -8.71 -0.03
N ALA A 33 -12.15 -8.53 -1.33
CA ALA A 33 -13.21 -8.29 -2.30
C ALA A 33 -14.18 -9.49 -2.39
N ALA A 34 -13.64 -10.72 -2.35
CA ALA A 34 -14.47 -11.93 -2.32
C ALA A 34 -15.34 -12.01 -1.07
N GLY A 35 -14.90 -11.41 0.05
CA GLY A 35 -15.68 -11.26 1.27
C GLY A 35 -16.58 -10.03 1.31
N ASN A 36 -16.74 -9.35 0.18
CA ASN A 36 -17.59 -8.16 0.02
C ASN A 36 -17.11 -6.94 0.83
N ALA A 37 -15.81 -6.82 1.08
CA ALA A 37 -15.25 -5.63 1.70
C ALA A 37 -15.22 -4.48 0.70
N GLN A 38 -15.41 -3.27 1.19
CA GLN A 38 -15.25 -2.04 0.42
C GLN A 38 -13.90 -1.38 0.71
N VAL A 39 -13.36 -1.60 1.90
CA VAL A 39 -12.08 -1.03 2.34
C VAL A 39 -11.21 -2.16 2.88
N VAL A 40 -9.96 -2.18 2.46
CA VAL A 40 -8.94 -3.11 2.98
C VAL A 40 -7.86 -2.28 3.64
N VAL A 41 -7.51 -2.61 4.87
CA VAL A 41 -6.48 -1.89 5.63
C VAL A 41 -5.32 -2.84 5.93
N PHE A 42 -4.14 -2.46 5.49
CA PHE A 42 -2.90 -3.17 5.74
C PHE A 42 -2.10 -2.48 6.84
N PRO A 43 -1.18 -3.21 7.49
CA PRO A 43 -0.36 -2.63 8.56
C PRO A 43 0.57 -1.51 8.09
N GLU A 44 1.11 -0.79 9.05
CA GLU A 44 2.20 0.16 8.87
C GLU A 44 3.36 -0.52 8.14
N MET A 45 3.98 0.20 7.20
CA MET A 45 5.16 -0.27 6.45
C MET A 45 4.96 -1.59 5.70
N THR A 46 3.73 -1.92 5.32
CA THR A 46 3.45 -3.19 4.62
C THR A 46 4.24 -3.32 3.33
N LEU A 47 4.24 -2.27 2.52
CA LEU A 47 4.85 -2.34 1.18
C LEU A 47 6.38 -2.47 1.27
N THR A 48 6.99 -1.82 2.24
CA THR A 48 8.43 -1.80 2.40
C THR A 48 8.97 -2.89 3.32
N GLY A 49 8.07 -3.48 4.15
CA GLY A 49 8.47 -4.31 5.28
C GLY A 49 8.90 -3.45 6.46
N TYR A 50 8.89 -4.04 7.66
CA TYR A 50 9.24 -3.34 8.89
C TYR A 50 10.15 -4.22 9.73
N PRO A 51 11.22 -3.67 10.33
CA PRO A 51 11.70 -2.28 10.23
C PRO A 51 12.58 -2.07 8.98
N ILE A 52 12.41 -0.92 8.31
CA ILE A 52 13.20 -0.62 7.10
C ILE A 52 14.56 0.02 7.39
N GLU A 53 14.74 0.56 8.59
CA GLU A 53 16.02 1.09 9.07
C GLU A 53 16.70 2.02 8.06
N ASP A 54 17.93 1.72 7.67
CA ASP A 54 18.73 2.57 6.77
C ASP A 54 18.17 2.67 5.36
N LEU A 55 17.34 1.72 4.93
CA LEU A 55 16.69 1.81 3.61
C LEU A 55 15.84 3.06 3.49
N ALA A 56 15.24 3.51 4.59
CA ALA A 56 14.41 4.72 4.60
C ALA A 56 15.20 5.96 4.17
N LEU A 57 16.50 5.98 4.40
CA LEU A 57 17.36 7.10 4.07
C LEU A 57 17.76 7.15 2.59
N ARG A 58 17.53 6.07 1.84
CA ARG A 58 17.91 5.99 0.43
C ARG A 58 16.80 6.53 -0.46
N ARG A 59 17.10 7.60 -1.18
CA ARG A 59 16.14 8.19 -2.13
C ARG A 59 15.67 7.20 -3.18
N THR A 60 16.60 6.38 -3.68
CA THR A 60 16.29 5.38 -4.70
C THR A 60 15.29 4.35 -4.18
N PHE A 61 15.41 3.96 -2.91
CA PHE A 61 14.44 3.04 -2.30
C PHE A 61 13.08 3.70 -2.12
N ARG A 62 13.04 4.95 -1.63
CA ARG A 62 11.77 5.68 -1.48
C ARG A 62 11.06 5.88 -2.81
N LYS A 63 11.85 6.19 -3.87
CA LYS A 63 11.28 6.29 -5.22
C LYS A 63 10.76 4.95 -5.70
N ALA A 64 11.49 3.87 -5.49
CA ALA A 64 11.05 2.53 -5.85
C ALA A 64 9.76 2.14 -5.12
N ALA A 65 9.64 2.51 -3.84
CA ALA A 65 8.41 2.27 -3.07
C ALA A 65 7.23 3.06 -3.64
N TRP A 66 7.45 4.32 -4.01
CA TRP A 66 6.42 5.14 -4.66
C TRP A 66 5.98 4.55 -6.00
N ASP A 67 6.95 4.17 -6.83
CA ASP A 67 6.68 3.56 -8.13
C ASP A 67 5.91 2.25 -7.94
N LYS A 68 6.25 1.46 -6.92
CA LYS A 68 5.56 0.21 -6.62
C LYS A 68 4.13 0.45 -6.15
N ALA A 69 3.88 1.48 -5.37
CA ALA A 69 2.52 1.84 -4.95
C ALA A 69 1.66 2.20 -6.17
N ASN A 70 2.21 2.97 -7.10
CA ASN A 70 1.51 3.31 -8.34
C ASN A 70 1.27 2.09 -9.24
N TRP A 71 2.25 1.21 -9.35
CA TRP A 71 2.11 -0.05 -10.07
C TRP A 71 0.99 -0.90 -9.46
N LEU A 72 0.98 -1.00 -8.13
CA LEU A 72 -0.03 -1.78 -7.42
C LEU A 72 -1.44 -1.23 -7.65
N ALA A 73 -1.60 0.09 -7.66
CA ALA A 73 -2.88 0.73 -7.97
C ALA A 73 -3.37 0.35 -9.37
N THR A 74 -2.46 0.36 -10.34
CA THR A 74 -2.76 -0.03 -11.72
C THR A 74 -3.15 -1.51 -11.80
N GLU A 75 -2.43 -2.39 -11.10
CA GLU A 75 -2.73 -3.82 -11.08
C GLU A 75 -4.07 -4.14 -10.41
N LEU A 76 -4.41 -3.43 -9.35
CA LEU A 76 -5.71 -3.58 -8.70
C LEU A 76 -6.84 -3.23 -9.67
N GLU A 77 -6.70 -2.14 -10.40
CA GLU A 77 -7.68 -1.74 -11.43
C GLU A 77 -7.78 -2.80 -12.53
N ALA A 78 -6.64 -3.27 -13.04
CA ALA A 78 -6.60 -4.29 -14.10
C ALA A 78 -7.23 -5.61 -13.65
N ASP A 79 -7.18 -5.90 -12.35
CA ASP A 79 -7.73 -7.12 -11.74
C ASP A 79 -9.21 -6.98 -11.38
N GLY A 80 -9.85 -5.88 -11.76
CA GLY A 80 -11.26 -5.62 -11.48
C GLY A 80 -11.52 -5.14 -10.06
N LEU A 81 -10.51 -4.70 -9.34
CA LEU A 81 -10.60 -4.29 -7.93
C LEU A 81 -10.49 -2.76 -7.75
N GLY A 82 -10.69 -2.00 -8.82
CA GLY A 82 -10.56 -0.55 -8.78
C GLY A 82 -11.52 0.14 -7.82
N ASP A 83 -12.66 -0.47 -7.54
CA ASP A 83 -13.65 0.10 -6.62
C ASP A 83 -13.26 -0.04 -5.14
N LEU A 84 -12.33 -0.93 -4.82
CA LEU A 84 -11.82 -1.06 -3.46
C LEU A 84 -11.04 0.18 -3.05
N TYR A 85 -11.12 0.53 -1.79
CA TYR A 85 -10.19 1.46 -1.14
C TYR A 85 -9.16 0.61 -0.40
N VAL A 86 -7.93 0.62 -0.88
CA VAL A 86 -6.85 -0.21 -0.33
C VAL A 86 -5.85 0.69 0.38
N ALA A 87 -5.86 0.66 1.71
CA ALA A 87 -4.96 1.46 2.54
C ALA A 87 -3.71 0.65 2.87
N VAL A 88 -2.56 1.13 2.42
CA VAL A 88 -1.28 0.42 2.51
C VAL A 88 -0.23 1.31 3.15
N GLY A 89 0.45 0.79 4.18
CA GLY A 89 1.58 1.47 4.80
C GLY A 89 2.84 1.35 3.94
N THR A 90 3.58 2.44 3.83
CA THR A 90 4.81 2.53 3.05
C THR A 90 5.72 3.63 3.61
N VAL A 91 6.84 3.88 2.94
CA VAL A 91 7.68 5.04 3.21
C VAL A 91 7.41 6.10 2.16
N GLY A 92 7.26 7.33 2.62
CA GLY A 92 7.17 8.49 1.74
C GLY A 92 8.35 9.42 1.92
N THR A 93 8.36 10.50 1.16
CA THR A 93 9.36 11.55 1.26
C THR A 93 8.68 12.88 1.56
N ASP A 94 9.21 13.58 2.56
CA ASP A 94 8.86 14.97 2.78
C ASP A 94 9.67 15.81 1.78
N HIS A 95 9.00 16.35 0.78
CA HIS A 95 9.67 17.09 -0.31
C HIS A 95 10.37 18.37 0.18
N ALA A 96 9.93 18.95 1.28
CA ALA A 96 10.55 20.15 1.82
C ALA A 96 11.90 19.86 2.47
N SER A 97 12.05 18.72 3.15
CA SER A 97 13.27 18.36 3.89
C SER A 97 14.03 17.19 3.27
N ASP A 98 13.46 16.51 2.29
CA ASP A 98 13.97 15.28 1.70
C ASP A 98 14.15 14.15 2.72
N LYS A 99 13.36 14.17 3.78
CA LYS A 99 13.40 13.15 4.81
C LYS A 99 12.34 12.08 4.60
N PRO A 100 12.61 10.85 5.07
CA PRO A 100 11.59 9.81 5.00
C PRO A 100 10.42 10.11 5.92
N ARG A 101 9.24 9.67 5.51
CA ARG A 101 8.01 9.74 6.30
C ARG A 101 7.36 8.36 6.35
N ASN A 102 6.82 8.02 7.51
CA ASN A 102 5.93 6.89 7.64
C ASN A 102 4.60 7.30 7.02
N ARG A 103 4.24 6.66 5.91
CA ARG A 103 3.10 7.11 5.10
C ARG A 103 2.09 5.99 4.92
N MET A 104 0.82 6.37 4.97
CA MET A 104 -0.28 5.54 4.52
C MET A 104 -0.76 6.08 3.17
N VAL A 105 -0.84 5.21 2.16
CA VAL A 105 -1.46 5.57 0.89
C VAL A 105 -2.76 4.79 0.73
N VAL A 106 -3.74 5.40 0.06
CA VAL A 106 -5.00 4.75 -0.28
C VAL A 106 -5.05 4.62 -1.78
N LEU A 107 -5.15 3.38 -2.26
CA LEU A 107 -5.22 3.04 -3.68
C LEU A 107 -6.68 2.86 -4.05
N HIS A 108 -7.12 3.53 -5.11
CA HIS A 108 -8.51 3.48 -5.57
C HIS A 108 -8.56 4.02 -7.00
N ASP A 109 -9.45 3.48 -7.82
CA ASP A 109 -9.63 3.87 -9.22
C ASP A 109 -8.33 3.87 -10.05
N GLY A 110 -7.46 2.89 -9.80
CA GLY A 110 -6.21 2.74 -10.56
C GLY A 110 -5.15 3.78 -10.23
N MET A 111 -5.27 4.49 -9.11
CA MET A 111 -4.35 5.56 -8.73
C MET A 111 -4.09 5.58 -7.24
N VAL A 112 -3.03 6.26 -6.84
CA VAL A 112 -2.84 6.66 -5.44
C VAL A 112 -3.82 7.80 -5.18
N TRP A 113 -4.95 7.45 -4.60
CA TRP A 113 -6.10 8.34 -4.43
C TRP A 113 -5.90 9.34 -3.28
N ALA A 114 -5.24 8.92 -2.23
CA ALA A 114 -4.93 9.75 -1.07
C ALA A 114 -3.65 9.27 -0.38
N GLY A 115 -3.03 10.15 0.37
CA GLY A 115 -1.87 9.82 1.20
C GLY A 115 -1.92 10.59 2.51
N TYR A 116 -1.37 9.98 3.55
CA TYR A 116 -1.32 10.55 4.89
C TYR A 116 -0.02 10.15 5.58
N ASP A 117 0.69 11.12 6.15
CA ASP A 117 1.95 10.90 6.87
C ASP A 117 1.77 10.79 8.37
#